data_fac41d63743c11f066bb57e5eeab7d85
#
_entry.id   fac41d63743c11f066bb57e5eeab7d85
#
_cell.length_a   1.000
_cell.length_b   1.000
_cell.length_c   1.000
_cell.angle_alpha   90.00
_cell.angle_beta   90.00
_cell.angle_gamma   90.00
#
_symmetry.space_group_name_H-M   'P 1'
#
loop_
_entity.id
_entity.type
_entity.pdbx_description
1 polymer ?
#
loop_
_entity_poly.entity_id
_entity_poly.type
_entity_poly.pdbx_seq_one_letter_code
_entity_poly.pdbx_strand_id
1 'polypeptide(L)'
;MNHAIRVHEHGGPEKLVWEEVPLPDPKPGEVLVRHKAVGLNYIDVYFRTGLYKAPSMPVTVGMEGAGLIEAVGDGVTDLKVAA
;
A
#
# COMPACT_ATOMS: atom_id res chain seq x y z
N MET A 1 -15.02 1.19 -2.06
CA MET A 1 -14.33 -0.10 -1.95
C MET A 1 -12.87 0.10 -2.29
N ASN A 2 -12.00 -0.47 -1.48
CA ASN A 2 -10.56 -0.32 -1.64
C ASN A 2 -9.96 -1.58 -2.23
N HIS A 3 -9.05 -1.42 -3.16
CA HIS A 3 -8.38 -2.52 -3.83
C HIS A 3 -6.87 -2.34 -3.76
N ALA A 4 -6.15 -3.45 -3.80
CA ALA A 4 -4.69 -3.44 -3.87
C ALA A 4 -4.20 -4.61 -4.71
N ILE A 5 -3.01 -4.48 -5.24
CA ILE A 5 -2.30 -5.60 -5.86
C ILE A 5 -1.55 -6.31 -4.73
N ARG A 6 -1.88 -7.58 -4.52
CA ARG A 6 -1.29 -8.38 -3.43
C ARG A 6 -0.66 -9.64 -3.99
N VAL A 7 0.36 -10.12 -3.29
CA VAL A 7 1.06 -11.37 -3.61
C VAL A 7 0.85 -12.33 -2.45
N HIS A 8 0.18 -13.45 -2.72
CA HIS A 8 -0.09 -14.47 -1.71
C HIS A 8 1.00 -15.54 -1.66
N GLU A 9 1.69 -15.74 -2.78
CA GLU A 9 2.88 -16.59 -2.84
C GLU A 9 3.85 -16.05 -3.88
N HIS A 10 5.13 -16.33 -3.71
CA HIS A 10 6.16 -15.82 -4.61
C HIS A 10 6.06 -16.47 -5.99
N GLY A 11 6.47 -15.73 -7.02
CA GLY A 11 6.46 -16.27 -8.38
C GLY A 11 6.52 -15.18 -9.44
N GLY A 12 6.03 -15.52 -10.63
CA GLY A 12 5.98 -14.65 -11.78
C GLY A 12 4.83 -13.65 -11.73
N PRO A 13 4.62 -12.87 -12.81
CA PRO A 13 3.58 -11.84 -12.85
C PRO A 13 2.17 -12.36 -12.58
N GLU A 14 1.90 -13.62 -12.83
CA GLU A 14 0.60 -14.24 -12.57
C GLU A 14 0.25 -14.30 -11.08
N LYS A 15 1.22 -14.08 -10.20
CA LYS A 15 1.02 -14.03 -8.76
C LYS A 15 0.51 -12.68 -8.26
N LEU A 16 0.48 -11.68 -9.12
CA LEU A 16 -0.11 -10.39 -8.80
C LEU A 16 -1.62 -10.49 -8.86
N VAL A 17 -2.29 -10.19 -7.76
CA VAL A 17 -3.74 -10.30 -7.64
C VAL A 17 -4.34 -8.94 -7.30
N TRP A 18 -5.24 -8.46 -8.15
CA TRP A 18 -6.06 -7.28 -7.87
C TRP A 18 -7.25 -7.70 -7.03
N GLU A 19 -7.30 -7.28 -5.79
CA GLU A 19 -8.35 -7.73 -4.88
C GLU A 19 -8.80 -6.64 -3.94
N GLU A 20 -10.01 -6.78 -3.45
CA GLU A 20 -10.58 -5.87 -2.46
C GLU A 20 -9.89 -6.10 -1.11
N VAL A 21 -9.52 -5.02 -0.46
CA VAL A 21 -8.86 -5.08 0.85
C VAL A 21 -9.59 -4.22 1.85
N PRO A 22 -9.69 -4.65 3.12
CA PRO A 22 -10.21 -3.80 4.17
C PRO A 22 -9.20 -2.70 4.47
N LEU A 23 -9.70 -1.49 4.75
CA LEU A 23 -8.86 -0.36 5.06
C LEU A 23 -9.30 0.20 6.40
N PRO A 24 -8.59 -0.12 7.50
CA PRO A 24 -8.91 0.40 8.82
C PRO A 24 -8.62 1.90 8.90
N ASP A 25 -9.18 2.53 9.93
CA ASP A 25 -8.86 3.93 10.23
C ASP A 25 -7.36 4.08 10.50
N PRO A 26 -6.78 5.26 10.21
CA PRO A 26 -5.36 5.46 10.45
C PRO A 26 -5.04 5.37 11.94
N LYS A 27 -3.97 4.66 12.26
CA LYS A 27 -3.46 4.53 13.63
C LYS A 27 -2.71 5.81 14.03
N PRO A 28 -2.37 5.98 15.33
CA PRO A 28 -1.56 7.13 15.74
C PRO A 28 -0.29 7.27 14.90
N GLY A 29 -0.02 8.47 14.44
CA GLY A 29 1.12 8.76 13.57
C GLY A 29 0.94 8.42 12.11
N GLU A 30 -0.23 7.92 11.71
CA GLU A 30 -0.54 7.55 10.33
C GLU A 30 -1.55 8.48 9.69
N VAL A 31 -1.56 8.49 8.36
CA VAL A 31 -2.58 9.20 7.58
C VAL A 31 -3.19 8.25 6.57
N LEU A 32 -4.43 8.53 6.18
CA LEU A 32 -5.12 7.84 5.09
C LEU A 32 -5.03 8.71 3.85
N VAL A 33 -4.46 8.18 2.78
CA VAL A 33 -4.23 8.90 1.53
C VAL A 33 -5.11 8.32 0.42
N ARG A 34 -5.86 9.19 -0.26
CA ARG A 34 -6.51 8.81 -1.52
C ARG A 34 -5.50 9.03 -2.64
N HIS A 35 -4.95 7.97 -3.15
CA HIS A 35 -3.95 8.04 -4.20
C HIS A 35 -4.52 8.59 -5.50
N LYS A 36 -3.77 9.47 -6.14
CA LYS A 36 -4.04 9.98 -7.49
C LYS A 36 -3.03 9.42 -8.50
N ALA A 37 -1.87 9.01 -8.02
CA ALA A 37 -0.85 8.37 -8.82
C ALA A 37 -0.04 7.42 -7.96
N VAL A 38 0.40 6.32 -8.54
CA VAL A 38 1.28 5.36 -7.88
C VAL A 38 2.44 5.04 -8.82
N GLY A 39 3.61 4.78 -8.26
CA GLY A 39 4.79 4.42 -9.02
C GLY A 39 5.14 2.95 -8.89
N LEU A 40 5.72 2.39 -9.95
CA LEU A 40 6.21 1.03 -9.96
C LEU A 40 7.74 1.06 -9.94
N ASN A 41 8.33 0.24 -9.08
CA ASN A 41 9.78 0.15 -8.93
C ASN A 41 10.26 -1.30 -9.01
N TYR A 42 11.51 -1.51 -9.32
CA TYR A 42 12.08 -2.85 -9.41
C TYR A 42 12.01 -3.63 -8.10
N ILE A 43 12.04 -2.95 -6.97
CA ILE A 43 11.92 -3.60 -5.66
C ILE A 43 10.58 -4.34 -5.53
N ASP A 44 9.53 -3.88 -6.19
CA ASP A 44 8.23 -4.54 -6.18
C ASP A 44 8.33 -5.94 -6.79
N VAL A 45 9.16 -6.09 -7.83
CA VAL A 45 9.46 -7.39 -8.44
C VAL A 45 10.18 -8.29 -7.45
N TYR A 46 11.10 -7.75 -6.68
CA TYR A 46 11.88 -8.52 -5.70
C TYR A 46 10.98 -9.09 -4.59
N PHE A 47 10.00 -8.34 -4.15
CA PHE A 47 9.01 -8.84 -3.18
C PHE A 47 8.12 -9.92 -3.81
N ARG A 48 7.74 -9.76 -5.07
CA ARG A 48 6.92 -10.75 -5.76
C ARG A 48 7.67 -12.08 -5.94
N THR A 49 8.93 -12.02 -6.34
CA THR A 49 9.75 -13.22 -6.60
C THR A 49 10.29 -13.87 -5.34
N GLY A 50 10.33 -13.13 -4.22
CA GLY A 50 10.88 -13.61 -2.96
C GLY A 50 12.35 -13.32 -2.77
N LEU A 51 12.99 -12.56 -3.67
CA LEU A 51 14.38 -12.12 -3.48
C LEU A 51 14.51 -11.31 -2.19
N TYR A 52 13.54 -10.43 -1.93
CA TYR A 52 13.36 -9.77 -0.65
C TYR A 52 12.15 -10.37 0.03
N LYS A 53 12.31 -10.81 1.28
CA LYS A 53 11.21 -11.41 2.03
C LYS A 53 10.35 -10.35 2.67
N ALA A 54 9.05 -10.45 2.43
CA ALA A 54 8.09 -9.62 3.13
C ALA A 54 7.92 -10.11 4.57
N PRO A 55 7.56 -9.21 5.52
CA PRO A 55 7.35 -9.62 6.93
C PRO A 55 6.16 -10.56 7.09
N SER A 56 5.21 -10.55 6.15
CA SER A 56 4.03 -11.43 6.19
C SER A 56 3.44 -11.57 4.79
N MET A 57 2.69 -12.63 4.58
CA MET A 57 1.94 -12.87 3.34
C MET A 57 0.44 -12.91 3.66
N PRO A 58 -0.43 -12.41 2.79
CA PRO A 58 -0.13 -11.77 1.52
C PRO A 58 0.53 -10.40 1.70
N VAL A 59 1.38 -10.02 0.77
CA VAL A 59 2.05 -8.72 0.78
C VAL A 59 1.43 -7.81 -0.28
N THR A 60 1.17 -6.56 0.09
CA THR A 60 0.78 -5.52 -0.86
C THR A 60 2.05 -4.90 -1.40
N VAL A 61 2.23 -4.96 -2.72
CA VAL A 61 3.42 -4.40 -3.36
C VAL A 61 3.22 -2.94 -3.72
N GLY A 62 4.31 -2.20 -3.77
CA GLY A 62 4.33 -0.78 -4.11
C GLY A 62 4.90 0.07 -2.99
N MET A 63 5.70 1.07 -3.35
CA MET A 63 6.39 1.93 -2.39
C MET A 63 6.24 3.41 -2.69
N GLU A 64 5.54 3.78 -3.76
CA GLU A 64 5.35 5.17 -4.16
C GLU A 64 3.90 5.47 -4.41
N GLY A 65 3.49 6.64 -3.97
CA GLY A 65 2.17 7.14 -4.27
C GLY A 65 2.08 8.62 -3.97
N ALA A 66 1.19 9.29 -4.66
CA ALA A 66 0.86 10.69 -4.43
C ALA A 66 -0.65 10.86 -4.45
N GLY A 67 -1.16 11.67 -3.55
CA GLY A 67 -2.60 11.86 -3.48
C GLY A 67 -3.00 12.89 -2.43
N LEU A 68 -4.25 12.79 -2.00
CA LEU A 68 -4.86 13.71 -1.04
C LEU A 68 -5.09 12.99 0.28
N ILE A 69 -4.81 13.67 1.38
CA ILE A 69 -5.05 13.13 2.72
C ILE A 69 -6.55 13.15 3.00
N GLU A 70 -7.12 11.98 3.29
CA GLU A 70 -8.54 11.85 3.63
C GLU A 70 -8.79 11.84 5.13
N ALA A 71 -7.85 11.32 5.90
CA ALA A 71 -7.97 11.25 7.36
C ALA A 71 -6.59 11.23 7.98
N VAL A 72 -6.50 11.66 9.24
CA VAL A 72 -5.26 11.63 10.00
C VAL A 72 -5.50 10.87 11.29
N GLY A 73 -4.48 10.12 11.73
CA GLY A 73 -4.49 9.46 13.03
C GLY A 73 -4.12 10.40 14.15
N ASP A 74 -4.23 9.91 15.37
CA ASP A 74 -3.87 10.70 16.55
C ASP A 74 -2.41 11.12 16.51
N GLY A 75 -2.13 12.33 16.95
CA GLY A 75 -0.78 12.87 17.02
C GLY A 75 -0.24 13.46 15.72
N VAL A 76 -0.99 13.35 14.61
CA VAL A 76 -0.60 13.96 13.35
C VAL A 76 -1.04 15.43 13.34
N THR A 77 -0.08 16.34 13.44
CA THR A 77 -0.35 17.78 13.55
C THR A 77 0.27 18.60 12.40
N ASP A 78 1.22 18.03 11.68
CA ASP A 78 1.94 18.67 10.58
C ASP A 78 1.29 18.44 9.22
N LEU A 79 0.28 17.61 9.15
CA LEU A 79 -0.49 17.31 7.95
C LEU A 79 -1.98 17.50 8.22
N LYS A 80 -2.74 17.88 7.20
CA LYS A 80 -4.18 18.14 7.32
C LYS A 80 -4.95 17.40 6.24
N VAL A 81 -6.19 17.07 6.57
CA VAL A 81 -7.14 16.53 5.58
C VAL A 81 -7.34 17.54 4.46
N ALA A 82 -7.29 17.07 3.21
CA ALA A 82 -7.52 17.92 2.04
C ALA A 82 -8.98 18.40 2.03
N ALA A 83 -9.15 19.67 1.73
CA ALA A 83 -10.48 20.26 1.65
C ALA A 83 -11.13 19.97 0.29
#